data_9fabf19ec3e847b1c9b24aa510bc873a
#
_entry.id   9fabf19ec3e847b1c9b24aa510bc873a
#
_cell.length_a   1.000
_cell.length_b   1.000
_cell.length_c   1.000
_cell.angle_alpha   90.00
_cell.angle_beta   90.00
_cell.angle_gamma   90.00
#
_symmetry.space_group_name_H-M   'P 1'
#
loop_
_entity.id
_entity.type
_entity.pdbx_description
1 polymer ?
#
loop_
_entity_poly.entity_id
_entity_poly.type
_entity_poly.pdbx_seq_one_letter_code
_entity_poly.pdbx_strand_id
1 'polypeptide(L)'
;MSQPHQLALMATSKQQRTVDLICGSFDLNDRRKFDLKNADGELVIELFFKPITRADRLRAMESAGTEDALKISTNMLCQMAELEDGTKAFAMADAVKLQRELPENVLNDIELFLHGLGSEVGLGEAKND
;
A
#
# COMPACT_ATOMS: atom_id res chain seq x y z
N MET A 1 11.88 20.06 -29.98
CA MET A 1 12.31 19.48 -29.91
C MET A 1 12.49 18.97 -29.88
N SER A 2 12.44 18.76 -29.88
CA SER A 2 12.88 17.99 -29.88
C SER A 2 13.29 17.62 -29.74
N GLN A 3 13.39 17.76 -29.98
CA GLN A 3 14.07 17.20 -29.85
C GLN A 3 14.94 17.19 -29.48
N PRO A 4 14.94 18.33 -29.69
CA PRO A 4 16.12 18.04 -29.24
C PRO A 4 16.06 17.54 -28.02
N HIS A 5 15.36 17.74 -27.59
CA HIS A 5 15.27 17.00 -26.58
C HIS A 5 15.23 15.62 -26.93
N GLN A 6 14.93 15.32 -28.05
CA GLN A 6 14.97 14.06 -28.48
C GLN A 6 16.31 13.54 -28.60
N LEU A 7 17.18 14.26 -29.15
CA LEU A 7 18.50 13.87 -29.20
C LEU A 7 19.04 13.73 -27.88
N ALA A 8 18.75 14.63 -27.02
CA ALA A 8 19.22 14.55 -25.69
C ALA A 8 18.64 13.38 -24.99
N LEU A 9 17.43 13.03 -25.30
CA LEU A 9 16.85 11.88 -24.69
C LEU A 9 17.53 10.62 -25.10
N MET A 10 17.93 10.54 -26.32
CA MET A 10 18.61 9.36 -26.75
C MET A 10 19.94 9.22 -26.06
N ALA A 11 20.64 10.32 -25.93
CA ALA A 11 21.89 10.25 -25.24
C ALA A 11 21.66 9.88 -23.80
N THR A 12 20.62 10.38 -23.22
CA THR A 12 20.29 10.07 -21.86
C THR A 12 19.96 8.60 -21.72
N SER A 13 19.26 8.06 -22.68
CA SER A 13 18.94 6.66 -22.63
C SER A 13 20.15 5.80 -22.54
N LYS A 14 21.19 6.15 -23.29
CA LYS A 14 22.37 5.36 -23.25
C LYS A 14 23.01 5.39 -21.91
N GLN A 15 22.79 6.47 -21.17
CA GLN A 15 23.41 6.60 -19.87
C GLN A 15 22.48 6.27 -18.74
N GLN A 16 21.26 5.90 -19.05
CA GLN A 16 20.30 5.60 -18.01
C GLN A 16 20.71 4.33 -17.31
N ARG A 17 20.77 4.41 -16.01
CA ARG A 17 21.14 3.25 -15.22
C ARG A 17 19.98 2.29 -15.14
N THR A 18 20.30 1.00 -14.99
CA THR A 18 19.29 -0.04 -14.89
C THR A 18 18.31 0.23 -13.74
N VAL A 19 18.84 0.72 -12.60
CA VAL A 19 17.98 0.96 -11.45
C VAL A 19 16.94 2.03 -11.79
N ASP A 20 17.32 3.06 -12.53
CA ASP A 20 16.38 4.11 -12.88
C ASP A 20 15.32 3.63 -13.86
N LEU A 21 15.74 2.79 -14.79
CA LEU A 21 14.81 2.23 -15.76
C LEU A 21 13.77 1.36 -15.05
N ILE A 22 14.22 0.51 -14.14
CA ILE A 22 13.31 -0.36 -13.42
C ILE A 22 12.36 0.45 -12.55
N CYS A 23 12.91 1.35 -11.73
CA CYS A 23 12.08 2.11 -10.81
C CYS A 23 11.10 3.01 -11.53
N GLY A 24 11.52 3.57 -12.67
CA GLY A 24 10.64 4.44 -13.44
C GLY A 24 9.50 3.72 -14.12
N SER A 25 9.54 2.39 -14.12
CA SER A 25 8.49 1.59 -14.78
C SER A 25 7.28 1.35 -13.89
N PHE A 26 7.32 1.76 -12.63
CA PHE A 26 6.23 1.52 -11.71
C PHE A 26 5.75 2.84 -11.09
N ASP A 27 4.44 2.99 -11.00
CA ASP A 27 3.84 4.22 -10.50
C ASP A 27 3.53 4.09 -9.02
N LEU A 28 4.29 4.78 -8.18
CA LEU A 28 4.12 4.73 -6.74
C LEU A 28 2.93 5.56 -6.25
N ASN A 29 2.25 6.26 -7.16
CA ASN A 29 1.09 7.05 -6.80
C ASN A 29 -0.22 6.39 -7.23
N ASP A 30 -0.14 5.18 -7.75
CA ASP A 30 -1.31 4.44 -8.22
C ASP A 30 -2.02 3.85 -7.02
N ARG A 31 -3.03 4.55 -6.51
CA ARG A 31 -3.73 4.14 -5.29
C ARG A 31 -4.80 3.12 -5.58
N ARG A 32 -4.94 2.12 -4.73
CA ARG A 32 -5.99 1.13 -4.79
C ARG A 32 -6.99 1.39 -3.68
N LYS A 33 -8.25 1.20 -3.96
CA LYS A 33 -9.31 1.50 -3.00
C LYS A 33 -9.83 0.24 -2.33
N PHE A 34 -9.98 0.29 -1.02
CA PHE A 34 -10.56 -0.79 -0.23
C PHE A 34 -11.85 -0.26 0.41
N ASP A 35 -12.96 -0.90 0.12
CA ASP A 35 -14.24 -0.52 0.72
C ASP A 35 -14.44 -1.34 1.97
N LEU A 36 -14.34 -0.70 3.13
CA LEU A 36 -14.57 -1.39 4.39
C LEU A 36 -16.06 -1.38 4.69
N LYS A 37 -16.62 -2.56 4.85
CA LYS A 37 -18.03 -2.70 5.12
C LYS A 37 -18.25 -3.36 6.47
N ASN A 38 -19.40 -3.04 7.09
CA ASN A 38 -19.74 -3.66 8.37
C ASN A 38 -20.42 -5.01 8.14
N ALA A 39 -20.85 -5.64 9.22
CA ALA A 39 -21.45 -6.97 9.13
C ALA A 39 -22.74 -6.99 8.30
N ASP A 40 -23.40 -5.86 8.19
CA ASP A 40 -24.63 -5.76 7.40
C ASP A 40 -24.36 -5.42 5.94
N GLY A 41 -23.10 -5.32 5.55
CA GLY A 41 -22.75 -5.02 4.17
C GLY A 41 -22.76 -3.55 3.86
N GLU A 42 -22.91 -2.68 4.86
CA GLU A 42 -22.95 -1.24 4.64
C GLU A 42 -21.55 -0.67 4.63
N LEU A 43 -21.31 0.27 3.73
CA LEU A 43 -20.00 0.89 3.62
C LEU A 43 -19.72 1.74 4.87
N VAL A 44 -18.59 1.46 5.52
CA VAL A 44 -18.15 2.22 6.68
C VAL A 44 -17.22 3.34 6.22
N ILE A 45 -16.24 2.98 5.39
CA ILE A 45 -15.27 3.97 4.91
C ILE A 45 -14.51 3.38 3.73
N GLU A 46 -14.05 4.26 2.85
CA GLU A 46 -13.17 3.87 1.75
C GLU A 46 -11.75 4.23 2.14
N LEU A 47 -10.86 3.27 2.06
CA LEU A 47 -9.45 3.48 2.36
C LEU A 47 -8.65 3.35 1.07
N PHE A 48 -7.63 4.16 0.93
CA PHE A 48 -6.83 4.20 -0.27
C PHE A 48 -5.37 3.89 0.06
N PHE A 49 -4.72 3.11 -0.78
CA PHE A 49 -3.37 2.64 -0.52
C PHE A 49 -2.47 2.80 -1.73
N LYS A 50 -1.35 3.44 -1.56
CA LYS A 50 -0.30 3.47 -2.58
C LYS A 50 0.48 2.17 -2.52
N PRO A 51 1.19 1.81 -3.59
CA PRO A 51 2.05 0.63 -3.54
C PRO A 51 3.08 0.77 -2.43
N ILE A 52 3.37 -0.32 -1.77
CA ILE A 52 4.30 -0.35 -0.66
C ILE A 52 5.72 -0.58 -1.18
N THR A 53 6.68 0.21 -0.68
CA THR A 53 8.08 -0.03 -0.98
C THR A 53 8.74 -0.72 0.19
N ARG A 54 9.93 -1.25 -0.03
CA ARG A 54 10.70 -1.85 1.04
C ARG A 54 11.02 -0.81 2.11
N ALA A 55 11.24 0.45 1.69
CA ALA A 55 11.50 1.53 2.65
C ALA A 55 10.30 1.76 3.56
N ASP A 56 9.09 1.64 3.01
CA ASP A 56 7.88 1.78 3.82
C ASP A 56 7.83 0.69 4.88
N ARG A 57 8.16 -0.54 4.50
CA ARG A 57 8.14 -1.64 5.44
C ARG A 57 9.18 -1.46 6.54
N LEU A 58 10.38 -1.00 6.16
CA LEU A 58 11.43 -0.78 7.15
C LEU A 58 11.03 0.30 8.15
N ARG A 59 10.35 1.35 7.67
CA ARG A 59 9.86 2.38 8.59
C ARG A 59 8.82 1.83 9.55
N ALA A 60 7.95 0.96 9.06
CA ALA A 60 6.92 0.37 9.91
C ALA A 60 7.55 -0.54 10.97
N MET A 61 8.59 -1.27 10.59
CA MET A 61 9.30 -2.11 11.54
C MET A 61 9.96 -1.26 12.62
N GLU A 62 10.58 -0.18 12.21
CA GLU A 62 11.25 0.71 13.15
C GLU A 62 10.25 1.34 14.11
N SER A 63 9.12 1.81 13.60
CA SER A 63 8.13 2.45 14.45
C SER A 63 7.45 1.43 15.36
N ALA A 64 7.35 0.16 14.96
CA ALA A 64 6.77 -0.85 15.81
C ALA A 64 7.71 -1.23 16.95
N GLY A 65 9.01 -1.05 16.75
CA GLY A 65 9.99 -1.36 17.79
C GLY A 65 10.05 -2.83 18.12
N THR A 66 9.66 -3.70 17.21
CA THR A 66 9.62 -5.13 17.46
C THR A 66 9.69 -5.85 16.13
N GLU A 67 9.96 -7.16 16.18
CA GLU A 67 9.95 -7.97 14.99
C GLU A 67 8.66 -8.79 14.87
N ASP A 68 7.71 -8.53 15.75
CA ASP A 68 6.42 -9.21 15.72
C ASP A 68 5.68 -8.82 14.44
N ALA A 69 5.45 -9.79 13.57
CA ALA A 69 4.85 -9.53 12.28
C ALA A 69 3.47 -8.90 12.36
N LEU A 70 2.68 -9.29 13.33
CA LEU A 70 1.33 -8.73 13.47
C LEU A 70 1.38 -7.26 13.85
N LYS A 71 2.28 -6.90 14.74
CA LYS A 71 2.41 -5.49 15.12
C LYS A 71 2.94 -4.65 13.98
N ILE A 72 3.88 -5.19 13.24
CA ILE A 72 4.45 -4.49 12.09
C ILE A 72 3.37 -4.26 11.05
N SER A 73 2.54 -5.27 10.78
CA SER A 73 1.48 -5.14 9.77
C SER A 73 0.48 -4.05 10.14
N THR A 74 0.09 -3.98 11.41
CA THR A 74 -0.86 -2.93 11.80
C THR A 74 -0.21 -1.56 11.77
N ASN A 75 1.07 -1.47 12.12
CA ASN A 75 1.77 -0.20 11.99
C ASN A 75 1.86 0.23 10.54
N MET A 76 2.09 -0.73 9.64
CA MET A 76 2.12 -0.44 8.22
C MET A 76 0.78 0.09 7.75
N LEU A 77 -0.30 -0.51 8.23
CA LEU A 77 -1.64 -0.05 7.89
C LEU A 77 -1.83 1.41 8.29
N CYS A 78 -1.48 1.74 9.52
CA CYS A 78 -1.63 3.11 9.99
C CYS A 78 -0.73 4.08 9.22
N GLN A 79 0.43 3.62 8.83
CA GLN A 79 1.37 4.45 8.09
C GLN A 79 0.91 4.74 6.68
N MET A 80 0.26 3.77 6.03
CA MET A 80 -0.02 3.84 4.59
C MET A 80 -1.44 4.22 4.23
N ALA A 81 -2.42 3.93 5.08
CA ALA A 81 -3.82 4.15 4.72
C ALA A 81 -4.13 5.63 4.56
N GLU A 82 -4.83 5.96 3.48
CA GLU A 82 -5.22 7.34 3.19
C GLU A 82 -6.72 7.42 2.95
N LEU A 83 -7.25 8.61 3.13
CA LEU A 83 -8.60 8.92 2.71
C LEU A 83 -8.58 9.37 1.25
N GLU A 84 -9.75 9.56 0.68
CA GLU A 84 -9.84 9.89 -0.73
C GLU A 84 -9.01 11.12 -1.09
N ASP A 85 -9.00 12.11 -0.22
CA ASP A 85 -8.28 13.36 -0.48
C ASP A 85 -6.77 13.25 -0.25
N GLY A 86 -6.28 12.07 0.10
CA GLY A 86 -4.85 11.85 0.29
C GLY A 86 -4.34 12.09 1.69
N THR A 87 -5.21 12.51 2.62
CA THR A 87 -4.76 12.68 4.00
C THR A 87 -4.68 11.31 4.66
N LYS A 88 -3.90 11.22 5.72
CA LYS A 88 -3.75 9.94 6.42
C LYS A 88 -5.04 9.57 7.12
N ALA A 89 -5.43 8.30 6.98
CA ALA A 89 -6.63 7.81 7.62
C ALA A 89 -6.43 7.59 9.12
N PHE A 90 -5.21 7.27 9.53
CA PHE A 90 -4.91 6.93 10.93
C PHE A 90 -3.68 7.67 11.43
N ALA A 91 -3.66 7.90 12.74
CA ALA A 91 -2.42 8.28 13.41
C ALA A 91 -1.71 6.99 13.79
N MET A 92 -0.40 7.03 13.97
CA MET A 92 0.34 5.83 14.32
C MET A 92 -0.12 5.24 15.64
N ALA A 93 -0.56 6.08 16.56
CA ALA A 93 -1.05 5.60 17.85
C ALA A 93 -2.34 4.78 17.73
N ASP A 94 -3.03 4.90 16.61
CA ASP A 94 -4.28 4.16 16.42
C ASP A 94 -4.06 2.66 16.27
N ALA A 95 -2.80 2.24 16.04
CA ALA A 95 -2.51 0.82 15.85
C ALA A 95 -2.98 -0.02 17.03
N VAL A 96 -2.78 0.48 18.25
CA VAL A 96 -3.17 -0.27 19.43
C VAL A 96 -4.68 -0.45 19.49
N LYS A 97 -5.41 0.62 19.16
CA LYS A 97 -6.87 0.55 19.21
C LYS A 97 -7.39 -0.41 18.15
N LEU A 98 -6.81 -0.38 16.96
CA LEU A 98 -7.22 -1.29 15.90
C LEU A 98 -6.99 -2.73 16.32
N GLN A 99 -5.86 -3.01 16.95
CA GLN A 99 -5.55 -4.37 17.39
C GLN A 99 -6.48 -4.87 18.49
N ARG A 100 -6.96 -3.95 19.29
CA ARG A 100 -7.78 -4.35 20.44
C ARG A 100 -9.28 -4.34 20.15
N GLU A 101 -9.73 -3.53 19.22
CA GLU A 101 -11.16 -3.31 19.06
C GLU A 101 -11.71 -3.66 17.70
N LEU A 102 -10.87 -4.05 16.75
CA LEU A 102 -11.35 -4.48 15.45
C LEU A 102 -11.30 -6.00 15.39
N PRO A 103 -12.35 -6.65 14.89
CA PRO A 103 -12.29 -8.14 14.77
C PRO A 103 -11.08 -8.56 13.96
N GLU A 104 -10.45 -9.63 14.36
CA GLU A 104 -9.22 -10.12 13.74
C GLU A 104 -9.38 -10.31 12.23
N ASN A 105 -10.48 -10.91 11.80
CA ASN A 105 -10.66 -11.18 10.39
C ASN A 105 -10.79 -9.90 9.58
N VAL A 106 -11.39 -8.87 10.17
CA VAL A 106 -11.55 -7.59 9.47
C VAL A 106 -10.20 -6.92 9.33
N LEU A 107 -9.44 -6.86 10.42
CA LEU A 107 -8.11 -6.25 10.37
C LEU A 107 -7.22 -7.00 9.39
N ASN A 108 -7.29 -8.32 9.41
CA ASN A 108 -6.50 -9.14 8.53
C ASN A 108 -6.85 -8.89 7.06
N ASP A 109 -8.12 -8.71 6.74
CA ASP A 109 -8.54 -8.45 5.37
C ASP A 109 -7.97 -7.12 4.86
N ILE A 110 -7.99 -6.11 5.70
CA ILE A 110 -7.45 -4.82 5.30
C ILE A 110 -5.95 -4.94 5.08
N GLU A 111 -5.25 -5.65 5.96
CA GLU A 111 -3.81 -5.80 5.85
C GLU A 111 -3.42 -6.62 4.63
N LEU A 112 -4.19 -7.63 4.29
CA LEU A 112 -3.91 -8.40 3.08
C LEU A 112 -4.07 -7.52 1.85
N PHE A 113 -5.10 -6.70 1.82
CA PHE A 113 -5.30 -5.79 0.71
C PHE A 113 -4.15 -4.80 0.61
N LEU A 114 -3.72 -4.28 1.73
CA LEU A 114 -2.61 -3.35 1.80
C LEU A 114 -1.36 -3.94 1.13
N HIS A 115 -1.08 -5.21 1.37
CA HIS A 115 0.09 -5.87 0.80
C HIS A 115 -0.15 -6.35 -0.63
N GLY A 116 -1.32 -6.12 -1.17
CA GLY A 116 -1.62 -6.56 -2.52
C GLY A 116 -2.08 -7.99 -2.60
N LEU A 117 -2.14 -8.69 -1.47
CA LEU A 117 -2.51 -10.10 -1.49
C LEU A 117 -4.00 -10.32 -1.52
N GLY A 118 -4.73 -9.39 -0.93
CA GLY A 118 -6.18 -9.52 -0.90
C GLY A 118 -6.81 -9.55 -2.27
N SER A 119 -6.37 -8.65 -3.16
CA SER A 119 -6.95 -8.61 -4.48
C SER A 119 -6.55 -9.85 -5.27
N GLU A 120 -5.35 -10.33 -5.06
CA GLU A 120 -4.92 -11.54 -5.74
C GLU A 120 -5.66 -12.74 -5.25
N VAL A 121 -5.92 -12.77 -3.98
CA VAL A 121 -6.68 -13.87 -3.41
C VAL A 121 -8.07 -13.90 -4.02
N GLY A 122 -8.67 -12.72 -4.16
CA GLY A 122 -9.98 -12.66 -4.78
C GLY A 122 -9.96 -13.20 -6.17
N LEU A 123 -8.95 -12.83 -6.93
CA LEU A 123 -8.83 -13.34 -8.28
C LEU A 123 -8.59 -14.83 -8.26
N GLY A 124 -7.80 -15.28 -7.32
CA GLY A 124 -7.52 -16.69 -7.20
C GLY A 124 -8.77 -17.47 -6.94
N GLU A 125 -9.62 -16.95 -6.13
CA GLU A 125 -10.85 -17.61 -5.84
C GLU A 125 -11.70 -17.72 -7.06
N ALA A 126 -11.76 -16.67 -7.82
CA ALA A 126 -12.52 -16.70 -9.04
C ALA A 126 -12.02 -17.79 -9.92
N LYS A 127 -10.74 -17.97 -9.97
CA LYS A 127 -10.19 -19.00 -10.81
C LYS A 127 -10.47 -20.38 -10.29
N ASN A 128 -10.57 -20.50 -9.02
CA ASN A 128 -10.77 -21.80 -8.43
C ASN A 128 -12.18 -22.30 -8.60
N ASP A 129 -13.05 -21.42 -8.93
CA ASP A 129 -14.40 -21.83 -9.18
C ASP A 129 -14.55 -22.48 -10.54
#